data_2d3522d9aca190aa04d0b5553b1b6a79
#
_entry.id   2d3522d9aca190aa04d0b5553b1b6a79
#
_cell.length_a   1.000
_cell.length_b   1.000
_cell.length_c   1.000
_cell.angle_alpha   90.00
_cell.angle_beta   90.00
_cell.angle_gamma   90.00
#
_symmetry.space_group_name_H-M   'P 1'
#
loop_
_entity.id
_entity.type
_entity.pdbx_description
1 polymer ?
#
loop_
_entity_poly.entity_id
_entity_poly.type
_entity_poly.pdbx_seq_one_letter_code
_entity_poly.pdbx_strand_id
1 'polypeptide(L)'
;MRAADGTRIAIFEEGNPDGPTVVMVHGWPDSHVLWDSVAAELAPTHRIVRYDSRGAGASDTPGPVSAYTVGQLADDFDAVVAAVSPQTPVHVVAHDWGAATMWETVTRPGAGERVASYTSISGPDPVQLSRFLRDGLARPYRPRRFARALSQALHFSYMVFFRTALAPLAMRAFLAEATRRFAVNAGVPPQRRHQGSTFVADAANGMKIYRANFPRVLGDARRDRHVRVPVQLVVNTRDNFVRPYVYEDTPRWVERLWRRDIRAGHWSPLSHPHVIAAAVTEFVEHIEGAPPGRALLRAQVGRARKPFGDLLVAVTGAGSGIGRATALAFAAEGAEVVVSDIDEAQAEQTAARIGELGGVAHTYVVDVADAEAVEEFAERVCAAHGVPDIVVNNAGIGVAGSFLDTPAEEFDRVLEVNLGGVVNGCRAFARRLVERGTGGHIVNVASMAAYAPLGSLNAYCTSKAAVYMFSDCLRAELDAAGVGLTTVCPGLINTNIVAATGFHAPEGRGAAVPGRRAQLERMFELRRYGPEKVASAILSAVRKDKAIRPVTPEAYLLYGTSRLLPQALRSTARGKVV
;
A
#
# COMPACT_ATOMS: atom_id res chain seq x y z
N MET A 1 18.63 -2.60 -34.28
CA MET A 1 18.96 -3.97 -34.77
C MET A 1 17.89 -4.43 -35.79
N ARG A 2 18.09 -5.58 -36.47
CA ARG A 2 17.07 -6.18 -37.33
C ARG A 2 16.65 -7.54 -36.78
N ALA A 3 15.34 -7.76 -36.70
CA ALA A 3 14.76 -9.05 -36.35
C ALA A 3 14.96 -10.08 -37.52
N ALA A 4 14.69 -11.36 -37.28
CA ALA A 4 14.89 -12.43 -38.25
C ALA A 4 14.07 -12.25 -39.54
N ASP A 5 12.92 -11.56 -39.47
CA ASP A 5 12.07 -11.24 -40.63
C ASP A 5 12.48 -9.94 -41.36
N GLY A 6 13.61 -9.32 -40.95
CA GLY A 6 14.16 -8.07 -41.50
C GLY A 6 13.58 -6.80 -40.88
N THR A 7 12.58 -6.87 -40.01
CA THR A 7 11.99 -5.72 -39.31
C THR A 7 13.04 -5.01 -38.47
N ARG A 8 13.18 -3.71 -38.64
CA ARG A 8 14.07 -2.89 -37.81
C ARG A 8 13.41 -2.58 -36.48
N ILE A 9 14.10 -2.92 -35.39
CA ILE A 9 13.71 -2.62 -34.00
C ILE A 9 14.66 -1.54 -33.46
N ALA A 10 14.09 -0.44 -33.00
CA ALA A 10 14.82 0.64 -32.36
C ALA A 10 15.09 0.32 -30.88
N ILE A 11 16.37 0.43 -30.47
CA ILE A 11 16.83 0.15 -29.10
C ILE A 11 17.45 1.42 -28.55
N PHE A 12 17.20 1.67 -27.27
CA PHE A 12 17.72 2.81 -26.51
C PHE A 12 18.39 2.28 -25.24
N GLU A 13 19.62 2.67 -25.02
CA GLU A 13 20.43 2.26 -23.87
C GLU A 13 20.82 3.48 -23.06
N GLU A 14 20.76 3.36 -21.73
CA GLU A 14 21.13 4.39 -20.78
C GLU A 14 21.48 3.78 -19.41
N GLY A 15 21.93 4.63 -18.48
CA GLY A 15 22.20 4.23 -17.10
C GLY A 15 23.60 3.68 -16.87
N ASN A 16 23.77 2.91 -15.80
CA ASN A 16 25.05 2.37 -15.36
C ASN A 16 25.44 1.12 -16.19
N PRO A 17 26.48 1.19 -17.05
CA PRO A 17 26.86 0.07 -17.90
C PRO A 17 27.36 -1.16 -17.12
N ASP A 18 27.84 -0.96 -15.88
CA ASP A 18 28.34 -2.04 -15.01
C ASP A 18 27.26 -2.65 -14.11
N GLY A 19 26.06 -2.05 -14.09
CA GLY A 19 24.93 -2.53 -13.31
C GLY A 19 24.19 -3.69 -13.98
N PRO A 20 23.30 -4.37 -13.24
CA PRO A 20 22.41 -5.38 -13.80
C PRO A 20 21.59 -4.83 -14.98
N THR A 21 21.49 -5.60 -16.05
CA THR A 21 20.76 -5.15 -17.25
C THR A 21 19.26 -5.34 -17.08
N VAL A 22 18.51 -4.25 -17.18
CA VAL A 22 17.03 -4.25 -17.13
C VAL A 22 16.48 -3.89 -18.50
N VAL A 23 15.77 -4.82 -19.12
CA VAL A 23 15.08 -4.63 -20.41
C VAL A 23 13.62 -4.25 -20.15
N MET A 24 13.20 -3.09 -20.64
CA MET A 24 11.84 -2.58 -20.45
C MET A 24 11.00 -2.71 -21.71
N VAL A 25 9.86 -3.39 -21.61
CA VAL A 25 8.97 -3.74 -22.71
C VAL A 25 7.64 -3.03 -22.54
N HIS A 26 7.34 -2.07 -23.42
CA HIS A 26 6.08 -1.35 -23.41
C HIS A 26 4.94 -2.17 -24.03
N GLY A 27 3.71 -1.75 -23.76
CA GLY A 27 2.51 -2.30 -24.38
C GLY A 27 1.83 -1.34 -25.35
N TRP A 28 0.53 -1.53 -25.56
CA TRP A 28 -0.30 -0.64 -26.36
C TRP A 28 -0.95 0.43 -25.46
N PRO A 29 -1.06 1.68 -25.87
CA PRO A 29 -0.66 2.29 -27.16
C PRO A 29 0.71 2.99 -27.11
N ASP A 30 1.60 2.54 -26.24
CA ASP A 30 2.82 3.21 -25.85
C ASP A 30 4.03 2.89 -26.76
N SER A 31 5.16 3.52 -26.46
CA SER A 31 6.50 3.30 -26.97
C SER A 31 7.50 3.26 -25.80
N HIS A 32 8.79 3.23 -26.08
CA HIS A 32 9.84 3.31 -25.02
C HIS A 32 9.66 4.49 -24.07
N VAL A 33 9.00 5.58 -24.50
CA VAL A 33 8.74 6.80 -23.69
C VAL A 33 7.88 6.52 -22.44
N LEU A 34 7.08 5.45 -22.43
CA LEU A 34 6.35 5.01 -21.24
C LEU A 34 7.26 4.92 -20.00
N TRP A 35 8.50 4.54 -20.23
CA TRP A 35 9.46 4.19 -19.19
C TRP A 35 10.35 5.34 -18.74
N ASP A 36 10.29 6.54 -19.37
CA ASP A 36 11.21 7.65 -19.11
C ASP A 36 11.41 7.94 -17.61
N SER A 37 10.32 8.06 -16.86
CA SER A 37 10.39 8.36 -15.43
C SER A 37 10.92 7.16 -14.59
N VAL A 38 10.57 5.93 -14.95
CA VAL A 38 11.07 4.73 -14.25
C VAL A 38 12.53 4.48 -14.58
N ALA A 39 12.91 4.67 -15.85
CA ALA A 39 14.29 4.52 -16.30
C ALA A 39 15.22 5.54 -15.61
N ALA A 40 14.79 6.79 -15.51
CA ALA A 40 15.57 7.83 -14.82
C ALA A 40 15.87 7.47 -13.34
N GLU A 41 14.95 6.80 -12.65
CA GLU A 41 15.15 6.37 -11.26
C GLU A 41 16.06 5.12 -11.15
N LEU A 42 16.04 4.23 -12.14
CA LEU A 42 16.86 3.02 -12.14
C LEU A 42 18.26 3.24 -12.72
N ALA A 43 18.44 4.23 -13.59
CA ALA A 43 19.68 4.50 -14.31
C ALA A 43 20.94 4.66 -13.44
N PRO A 44 20.88 5.22 -12.21
CA PRO A 44 22.07 5.31 -11.36
C PRO A 44 22.70 3.96 -10.99
N THR A 45 21.90 2.89 -10.91
CA THR A 45 22.34 1.58 -10.42
C THR A 45 22.23 0.46 -11.44
N HIS A 46 21.45 0.65 -12.52
CA HIS A 46 21.17 -0.38 -13.51
C HIS A 46 21.52 0.07 -14.93
N ARG A 47 21.92 -0.87 -15.77
CA ARG A 47 21.96 -0.66 -17.21
C ARG A 47 20.56 -0.86 -17.77
N ILE A 48 19.99 0.19 -18.34
CA ILE A 48 18.63 0.21 -18.84
C ILE A 48 18.64 0.04 -20.37
N VAL A 49 17.86 -0.93 -20.83
CA VAL A 49 17.60 -1.15 -22.27
C VAL A 49 16.10 -0.99 -22.49
N ARG A 50 15.74 -0.07 -23.34
CA ARG A 50 14.36 0.13 -23.81
C ARG A 50 14.30 -0.10 -25.31
N TYR A 51 13.22 -0.64 -25.83
CA TYR A 51 13.04 -0.73 -27.26
C TYR A 51 11.60 -0.43 -27.66
N ASP A 52 11.41 0.04 -28.88
CA ASP A 52 10.10 0.17 -29.49
C ASP A 52 9.69 -1.14 -30.15
N SER A 53 8.57 -1.71 -29.73
CA SER A 53 7.98 -2.87 -30.40
C SER A 53 7.63 -2.53 -31.85
N ARG A 54 7.60 -3.53 -32.74
CA ARG A 54 7.18 -3.32 -34.13
C ARG A 54 5.84 -2.59 -34.20
N GLY A 55 5.75 -1.56 -35.01
CA GLY A 55 4.58 -0.69 -35.17
C GLY A 55 4.51 0.48 -34.20
N ALA A 56 5.50 0.66 -33.31
CA ALA A 56 5.57 1.76 -32.36
C ALA A 56 6.88 2.55 -32.51
N GLY A 57 6.84 3.80 -32.11
CA GLY A 57 7.98 4.71 -32.00
C GLY A 57 8.84 4.77 -33.25
N ALA A 58 10.13 4.48 -33.12
CA ALA A 58 11.11 4.51 -34.19
C ALA A 58 11.32 3.14 -34.87
N SER A 59 10.58 2.10 -34.47
CA SER A 59 10.64 0.78 -35.12
C SER A 59 9.81 0.72 -36.39
N ASP A 60 10.15 -0.24 -37.27
CA ASP A 60 9.40 -0.46 -38.50
C ASP A 60 7.96 -0.94 -38.22
N THR A 61 7.04 -0.61 -39.15
CA THR A 61 5.62 -0.96 -39.06
C THR A 61 5.25 -1.97 -40.13
N PRO A 62 5.44 -3.31 -39.91
CA PRO A 62 5.07 -4.34 -40.87
C PRO A 62 3.60 -4.26 -41.29
N GLY A 63 3.31 -4.51 -42.59
CA GLY A 63 1.95 -4.49 -43.13
C GLY A 63 1.06 -5.63 -42.61
N PRO A 64 1.50 -6.89 -42.67
CA PRO A 64 0.69 -8.05 -42.32
C PRO A 64 0.30 -8.11 -40.86
N VAL A 65 -0.95 -8.44 -40.53
CA VAL A 65 -1.43 -8.64 -39.15
C VAL A 65 -0.70 -9.82 -38.48
N SER A 66 -0.33 -10.86 -39.21
CA SER A 66 0.42 -12.01 -38.70
C SER A 66 1.78 -11.64 -38.09
N ALA A 67 2.37 -10.53 -38.51
CA ALA A 67 3.62 -10.01 -37.92
C ALA A 67 3.47 -9.54 -36.47
N TYR A 68 2.26 -9.40 -35.92
CA TYR A 68 1.98 -8.86 -34.57
C TYR A 68 1.52 -9.94 -33.59
N THR A 69 1.79 -11.21 -33.85
CA THR A 69 1.49 -12.29 -32.90
C THR A 69 2.42 -12.19 -31.68
N VAL A 70 1.94 -12.58 -30.49
CA VAL A 70 2.80 -12.61 -29.27
C VAL A 70 4.05 -13.48 -29.46
N GLY A 71 3.96 -14.56 -30.28
CA GLY A 71 5.13 -15.37 -30.64
C GLY A 71 6.18 -14.58 -31.42
N GLN A 72 5.77 -13.79 -32.43
CA GLN A 72 6.69 -12.96 -33.20
C GLN A 72 7.28 -11.81 -32.36
N LEU A 73 6.50 -11.21 -31.46
CA LEU A 73 6.99 -10.20 -30.52
C LEU A 73 7.99 -10.80 -29.51
N ALA A 74 7.79 -12.05 -29.12
CA ALA A 74 8.73 -12.77 -28.28
C ALA A 74 10.04 -13.09 -29.01
N ASP A 75 9.98 -13.39 -30.32
CA ASP A 75 11.17 -13.58 -31.19
C ASP A 75 11.95 -12.26 -31.33
N ASP A 76 11.24 -11.11 -31.43
CA ASP A 76 11.88 -9.79 -31.43
C ASP A 76 12.61 -9.53 -30.12
N PHE A 77 11.98 -9.84 -28.98
CA PHE A 77 12.62 -9.71 -27.68
C PHE A 77 13.89 -10.58 -27.57
N ASP A 78 13.80 -11.84 -28.00
CA ASP A 78 14.96 -12.75 -28.02
C ASP A 78 16.12 -12.17 -28.87
N ALA A 79 15.79 -11.56 -30.01
CA ALA A 79 16.78 -10.90 -30.87
C ALA A 79 17.37 -9.62 -30.24
N VAL A 80 16.55 -8.83 -29.49
CA VAL A 80 17.02 -7.67 -28.72
C VAL A 80 18.01 -8.13 -27.66
N VAL A 81 17.66 -9.14 -26.86
CA VAL A 81 18.55 -9.66 -25.80
C VAL A 81 19.84 -10.20 -26.40
N ALA A 82 19.77 -10.95 -27.50
CA ALA A 82 20.99 -11.45 -28.17
C ALA A 82 21.91 -10.33 -28.68
N ALA A 83 21.35 -9.16 -29.00
CA ALA A 83 22.13 -8.00 -29.46
C ALA A 83 22.76 -7.21 -28.31
N VAL A 84 22.05 -7.06 -27.15
CA VAL A 84 22.49 -6.19 -26.05
C VAL A 84 23.16 -6.94 -24.90
N SER A 85 22.83 -8.21 -24.69
CA SER A 85 23.34 -9.06 -23.60
C SER A 85 23.47 -10.52 -24.03
N PRO A 86 24.36 -10.86 -24.95
CA PRO A 86 24.45 -12.20 -25.54
C PRO A 86 24.91 -13.30 -24.57
N GLN A 87 25.56 -12.93 -23.46
CA GLN A 87 26.19 -13.89 -22.54
C GLN A 87 25.58 -13.88 -21.14
N THR A 88 24.81 -12.85 -20.78
CA THR A 88 24.27 -12.68 -19.43
C THR A 88 22.75 -12.55 -19.49
N PRO A 89 21.99 -13.32 -18.68
CA PRO A 89 20.55 -13.16 -18.59
C PRO A 89 20.17 -11.76 -18.12
N VAL A 90 19.08 -11.23 -18.65
CA VAL A 90 18.59 -9.90 -18.34
C VAL A 90 17.40 -9.94 -17.40
N HIS A 91 17.21 -8.88 -16.60
CA HIS A 91 15.95 -8.65 -15.88
C HIS A 91 14.96 -7.97 -16.80
N VAL A 92 13.70 -8.38 -16.74
CA VAL A 92 12.67 -7.85 -17.64
C VAL A 92 11.59 -7.14 -16.83
N VAL A 93 11.23 -5.93 -17.26
CA VAL A 93 10.07 -5.18 -16.77
C VAL A 93 9.14 -4.92 -17.93
N ALA A 94 7.90 -5.40 -17.85
CA ALA A 94 6.99 -5.29 -18.97
C ALA A 94 5.59 -4.84 -18.55
N HIS A 95 4.93 -4.08 -19.42
CA HIS A 95 3.61 -3.52 -19.19
C HIS A 95 2.64 -3.92 -20.30
N ASP A 96 1.36 -4.17 -19.94
CA ASP A 96 0.24 -4.43 -20.85
C ASP A 96 0.53 -5.55 -21.89
N TRP A 97 0.44 -5.29 -23.19
CA TRP A 97 0.80 -6.24 -24.25
C TRP A 97 2.27 -6.62 -24.24
N GLY A 98 3.16 -5.75 -23.79
CA GLY A 98 4.56 -6.12 -23.55
C GLY A 98 4.65 -7.21 -22.49
N ALA A 99 3.91 -7.09 -21.39
CA ALA A 99 3.86 -8.13 -20.38
C ALA A 99 3.21 -9.42 -20.92
N ALA A 100 2.12 -9.33 -21.70
CA ALA A 100 1.52 -10.48 -22.36
C ALA A 100 2.52 -11.21 -23.28
N THR A 101 3.38 -10.48 -23.98
CA THR A 101 4.46 -11.01 -24.81
C THR A 101 5.50 -11.75 -23.97
N MET A 102 5.89 -11.15 -22.84
CA MET A 102 6.91 -11.75 -21.97
C MET A 102 6.46 -13.05 -21.32
N TRP A 103 5.15 -13.26 -21.10
CA TRP A 103 4.64 -14.56 -20.68
C TRP A 103 4.89 -15.64 -21.74
N GLU A 104 4.85 -15.31 -23.04
CA GLU A 104 5.24 -16.25 -24.10
C GLU A 104 6.72 -16.60 -24.01
N THR A 105 7.59 -15.59 -23.77
CA THR A 105 9.04 -15.79 -23.65
C THR A 105 9.42 -16.65 -22.45
N VAL A 106 8.92 -16.32 -21.23
CA VAL A 106 9.32 -17.01 -20.00
C VAL A 106 8.77 -18.43 -19.86
N THR A 107 7.83 -18.82 -20.71
CA THR A 107 7.32 -20.21 -20.80
C THR A 107 8.04 -21.07 -21.83
N ARG A 108 8.97 -20.50 -22.61
CA ARG A 108 9.78 -21.24 -23.58
C ARG A 108 10.84 -22.11 -22.86
N PRO A 109 11.20 -23.29 -23.40
CA PRO A 109 12.35 -24.03 -22.91
C PRO A 109 13.63 -23.17 -22.93
N GLY A 110 14.45 -23.24 -21.90
CA GLY A 110 15.70 -22.46 -21.80
C GLY A 110 15.49 -20.97 -21.49
N ALA A 111 14.29 -20.51 -21.16
CA ALA A 111 14.03 -19.09 -20.87
C ALA A 111 14.96 -18.50 -19.80
N GLY A 112 15.35 -19.30 -18.77
CA GLY A 112 16.26 -18.85 -17.70
C GLY A 112 17.69 -18.54 -18.18
N GLU A 113 18.09 -19.00 -19.35
CA GLU A 113 19.40 -18.66 -19.96
C GLU A 113 19.43 -17.22 -20.50
N ARG A 114 18.27 -16.62 -20.73
CA ARG A 114 18.11 -15.26 -21.28
C ARG A 114 17.45 -14.29 -20.32
N VAL A 115 16.58 -14.77 -19.43
CA VAL A 115 15.80 -13.96 -18.48
C VAL A 115 16.09 -14.40 -17.05
N ALA A 116 16.78 -13.55 -16.30
CA ALA A 116 17.10 -13.75 -14.89
C ALA A 116 15.86 -13.57 -14.01
N SER A 117 15.04 -12.56 -14.31
CA SER A 117 13.75 -12.31 -13.62
C SER A 117 12.78 -11.55 -14.51
N TYR A 118 11.49 -11.64 -14.17
CA TYR A 118 10.43 -10.98 -14.91
C TYR A 118 9.47 -10.23 -14.00
N THR A 119 9.34 -8.92 -14.17
CA THR A 119 8.33 -8.06 -13.54
C THR A 119 7.20 -7.76 -14.52
N SER A 120 6.01 -8.29 -14.22
CA SER A 120 4.79 -8.12 -15.04
C SER A 120 3.88 -7.05 -14.42
N ILE A 121 3.57 -6.01 -15.21
CA ILE A 121 2.71 -4.90 -14.78
C ILE A 121 1.47 -4.87 -15.67
N SER A 122 0.28 -5.00 -15.09
CA SER A 122 -1.02 -4.91 -15.80
C SER A 122 -1.14 -5.76 -17.08
N GLY A 123 -0.42 -6.87 -17.17
CA GLY A 123 -0.46 -7.78 -18.33
C GLY A 123 -0.46 -9.24 -17.87
N PRO A 124 -1.63 -9.90 -17.79
CA PRO A 124 -1.72 -11.32 -17.43
C PRO A 124 -1.26 -12.21 -18.58
N ASP A 125 -0.86 -13.43 -18.23
CA ASP A 125 -0.63 -14.47 -19.24
C ASP A 125 -1.92 -14.70 -20.07
N PRO A 126 -1.89 -14.52 -21.41
CA PRO A 126 -3.06 -14.68 -22.26
C PRO A 126 -3.72 -16.07 -22.16
N VAL A 127 -2.94 -17.13 -21.92
CA VAL A 127 -3.46 -18.49 -21.75
C VAL A 127 -4.20 -18.65 -20.43
N GLN A 128 -3.63 -18.12 -19.33
CA GLN A 128 -4.30 -18.14 -18.02
C GLN A 128 -5.56 -17.29 -18.02
N LEU A 129 -5.51 -16.12 -18.64
CA LEU A 129 -6.67 -15.25 -18.84
C LEU A 129 -7.79 -15.97 -19.61
N SER A 130 -7.44 -16.66 -20.69
CA SER A 130 -8.38 -17.46 -21.48
C SER A 130 -9.02 -18.58 -20.65
N ARG A 131 -8.21 -19.31 -19.86
CA ARG A 131 -8.71 -20.33 -18.92
C ARG A 131 -9.65 -19.73 -17.88
N PHE A 132 -9.26 -18.60 -17.28
CA PHE A 132 -10.09 -17.90 -16.28
C PHE A 132 -11.46 -17.53 -16.84
N LEU A 133 -11.50 -16.92 -18.03
CA LEU A 133 -12.74 -16.52 -18.70
C LEU A 133 -13.61 -17.73 -19.04
N ARG A 134 -13.03 -18.71 -19.73
CA ARG A 134 -13.76 -19.91 -20.16
C ARG A 134 -14.30 -20.71 -18.99
N ASP A 135 -13.47 -21.00 -18.00
CA ASP A 135 -13.85 -21.78 -16.82
C ASP A 135 -14.86 -21.06 -15.94
N GLY A 136 -14.78 -19.73 -15.86
CA GLY A 136 -15.72 -18.91 -15.13
C GLY A 136 -17.09 -18.85 -15.82
N LEU A 137 -17.11 -18.55 -17.12
CA LEU A 137 -18.35 -18.42 -17.90
C LEU A 137 -19.07 -19.77 -18.09
N ALA A 138 -18.32 -20.88 -18.19
CA ALA A 138 -18.91 -22.22 -18.34
C ALA A 138 -19.58 -22.75 -17.04
N ARG A 139 -19.39 -22.09 -15.89
CA ARG A 139 -19.86 -22.60 -14.59
C ARG A 139 -20.74 -21.58 -13.85
N PRO A 140 -21.96 -21.27 -14.33
CA PRO A 140 -22.84 -20.27 -13.70
C PRO A 140 -23.27 -20.65 -12.29
N TYR A 141 -23.23 -21.93 -11.93
CA TYR A 141 -23.47 -22.44 -10.57
C TYR A 141 -22.38 -22.05 -9.55
N ARG A 142 -21.27 -21.43 -10.00
CA ARG A 142 -20.24 -20.80 -9.16
C ARG A 142 -20.35 -19.27 -9.24
N PRO A 143 -21.33 -18.64 -8.57
CA PRO A 143 -21.77 -17.28 -8.86
C PRO A 143 -20.66 -16.23 -8.77
N ARG A 144 -19.76 -16.35 -7.79
CA ARG A 144 -18.63 -15.41 -7.65
C ARG A 144 -17.64 -15.51 -8.82
N ARG A 145 -17.29 -16.73 -9.25
CA ARG A 145 -16.34 -16.95 -10.36
C ARG A 145 -16.98 -16.53 -11.69
N PHE A 146 -18.23 -16.85 -11.88
CA PHE A 146 -19.02 -16.43 -13.04
C PHE A 146 -19.11 -14.91 -13.14
N ALA A 147 -19.49 -14.22 -12.05
CA ALA A 147 -19.61 -12.77 -12.03
C ALA A 147 -18.27 -12.07 -12.32
N ARG A 148 -17.16 -12.57 -11.78
CA ARG A 148 -15.81 -12.06 -12.07
C ARG A 148 -15.40 -12.28 -13.53
N ALA A 149 -15.66 -13.45 -14.09
CA ALA A 149 -15.36 -13.74 -15.50
C ALA A 149 -16.22 -12.88 -16.43
N LEU A 150 -17.49 -12.71 -16.15
CA LEU A 150 -18.39 -11.83 -16.90
C LEU A 150 -17.94 -10.37 -16.81
N SER A 151 -17.62 -9.90 -15.61
CA SER A 151 -17.07 -8.56 -15.40
C SER A 151 -15.80 -8.35 -16.25
N GLN A 152 -14.84 -9.29 -16.22
CA GLN A 152 -13.62 -9.16 -17.01
C GLN A 152 -13.91 -9.18 -18.53
N ALA A 153 -14.83 -10.02 -18.99
CA ALA A 153 -15.23 -10.05 -20.40
C ALA A 153 -15.84 -8.71 -20.84
N LEU A 154 -16.65 -8.08 -19.99
CA LEU A 154 -17.20 -6.75 -20.25
C LEU A 154 -16.10 -5.66 -20.30
N HIS A 155 -15.09 -5.73 -19.44
CA HIS A 155 -13.95 -4.79 -19.49
C HIS A 155 -13.12 -4.96 -20.79
N PHE A 156 -13.16 -6.12 -21.44
CA PHE A 156 -12.51 -6.37 -22.72
C PHE A 156 -13.39 -6.13 -23.94
N SER A 157 -14.62 -5.64 -23.77
CA SER A 157 -15.55 -5.42 -24.89
C SER A 157 -15.00 -4.46 -25.95
N TYR A 158 -14.15 -3.49 -25.57
CA TYR A 158 -13.49 -2.58 -26.49
C TYR A 158 -12.59 -3.32 -27.53
N MET A 159 -12.03 -4.48 -27.17
CA MET A 159 -11.20 -5.27 -28.08
C MET A 159 -11.97 -5.74 -29.30
N VAL A 160 -13.30 -5.94 -29.18
CA VAL A 160 -14.16 -6.28 -30.32
C VAL A 160 -14.17 -5.15 -31.35
N PHE A 161 -14.31 -3.90 -30.88
CA PHE A 161 -14.22 -2.72 -31.75
C PHE A 161 -12.83 -2.59 -32.38
N PHE A 162 -11.75 -2.81 -31.64
CA PHE A 162 -10.37 -2.68 -32.12
C PHE A 162 -10.01 -3.66 -33.24
N ARG A 163 -10.80 -4.72 -33.42
CA ARG A 163 -10.66 -5.66 -34.56
C ARG A 163 -11.24 -5.15 -35.87
N THR A 164 -12.10 -4.13 -35.83
CA THR A 164 -12.75 -3.59 -37.02
C THR A 164 -11.78 -2.75 -37.86
N ALA A 165 -12.06 -2.61 -39.16
CA ALA A 165 -11.30 -1.74 -40.06
C ALA A 165 -11.45 -0.24 -39.71
N LEU A 166 -12.55 0.13 -39.04
CA LEU A 166 -12.82 1.51 -38.65
C LEU A 166 -12.00 1.98 -37.44
N ALA A 167 -11.56 1.06 -36.59
CA ALA A 167 -10.88 1.39 -35.33
C ALA A 167 -9.59 2.21 -35.53
N PRO A 168 -8.66 1.90 -36.47
CA PRO A 168 -7.48 2.73 -36.70
C PRO A 168 -7.82 4.14 -37.20
N LEU A 169 -8.89 4.31 -37.97
CA LEU A 169 -9.36 5.62 -38.44
C LEU A 169 -9.89 6.45 -37.27
N ALA A 170 -10.75 5.84 -36.44
CA ALA A 170 -11.28 6.48 -35.23
C ALA A 170 -10.13 6.82 -34.24
N MET A 171 -9.11 5.96 -34.14
CA MET A 171 -7.94 6.22 -33.30
C MET A 171 -7.20 7.47 -33.74
N ARG A 172 -6.94 7.60 -35.04
CA ARG A 172 -6.27 8.79 -35.60
C ARG A 172 -7.12 10.06 -35.50
N ALA A 173 -8.43 9.95 -35.59
CA ALA A 173 -9.34 11.08 -35.58
C ALA A 173 -9.57 11.67 -34.17
N PHE A 174 -9.82 10.83 -33.15
CA PHE A 174 -10.21 11.30 -31.82
C PHE A 174 -9.92 10.34 -30.67
N LEU A 175 -9.82 9.00 -30.87
CA LEU A 175 -9.69 8.07 -29.77
C LEU A 175 -8.32 8.15 -29.06
N ALA A 176 -7.25 8.54 -29.77
CA ALA A 176 -5.94 8.74 -29.15
C ALA A 176 -5.99 9.83 -28.08
N GLU A 177 -6.63 10.96 -28.37
CA GLU A 177 -6.80 12.03 -27.38
C GLU A 177 -7.77 11.63 -26.26
N ALA A 178 -8.82 10.85 -26.58
CA ALA A 178 -9.71 10.29 -25.56
C ALA A 178 -8.95 9.32 -24.62
N THR A 179 -8.02 8.53 -25.15
CA THR A 179 -7.15 7.64 -24.35
C THR A 179 -6.23 8.44 -23.43
N ARG A 180 -5.62 9.52 -23.90
CA ARG A 180 -4.82 10.43 -23.06
C ARG A 180 -5.64 11.03 -21.92
N ARG A 181 -6.85 11.52 -22.20
CA ARG A 181 -7.76 12.05 -21.16
C ARG A 181 -8.20 10.98 -20.18
N PHE A 182 -8.47 9.79 -20.68
CA PHE A 182 -8.81 8.66 -19.83
C PHE A 182 -7.66 8.31 -18.87
N ALA A 183 -6.41 8.27 -19.34
CA ALA A 183 -5.24 8.01 -18.50
C ALA A 183 -5.09 9.08 -17.39
N VAL A 184 -5.28 10.36 -17.71
CA VAL A 184 -5.27 11.46 -16.72
C VAL A 184 -6.39 11.27 -15.70
N ASN A 185 -7.61 10.97 -16.12
CA ASN A 185 -8.73 10.70 -15.21
C ASN A 185 -8.51 9.44 -14.35
N ALA A 186 -7.69 8.49 -14.82
CA ALA A 186 -7.28 7.30 -14.09
C ALA A 186 -6.05 7.52 -13.18
N GLY A 187 -5.60 8.77 -12.98
CA GLY A 187 -4.57 9.15 -12.03
C GLY A 187 -3.18 9.41 -12.62
N VAL A 188 -3.03 9.43 -13.94
CA VAL A 188 -1.76 9.86 -14.57
C VAL A 188 -1.66 11.38 -14.48
N PRO A 189 -0.58 11.95 -13.90
CA PRO A 189 -0.37 13.40 -13.89
C PRO A 189 -0.39 13.98 -15.32
N PRO A 190 -1.04 15.13 -15.56
CA PRO A 190 -1.14 15.72 -16.89
C PRO A 190 0.22 15.92 -17.58
N GLN A 191 1.27 16.20 -16.81
CA GLN A 191 2.65 16.39 -17.27
C GLN A 191 3.30 15.09 -17.75
N ARG A 192 2.83 13.94 -17.25
CA ARG A 192 3.33 12.60 -17.59
C ARG A 192 2.39 11.82 -18.52
N ARG A 193 1.33 12.46 -19.03
CA ARG A 193 0.47 11.82 -20.03
C ARG A 193 1.30 11.41 -21.25
N HIS A 194 0.88 10.37 -21.96
CA HIS A 194 1.57 9.88 -23.18
C HIS A 194 2.08 11.01 -24.07
N GLN A 195 3.38 11.27 -24.04
CA GLN A 195 3.98 12.45 -24.67
C GLN A 195 4.71 12.13 -26.00
N GLY A 196 4.84 10.85 -26.34
CA GLY A 196 5.51 10.46 -27.58
C GLY A 196 4.92 11.16 -28.80
N SER A 197 5.78 11.75 -29.63
CA SER A 197 5.36 12.42 -30.88
C SER A 197 4.65 11.48 -31.85
N THR A 198 4.94 10.19 -31.76
CA THR A 198 4.39 9.11 -32.59
C THR A 198 3.11 8.50 -32.03
N PHE A 199 2.68 8.88 -30.81
CA PHE A 199 1.60 8.23 -30.04
C PHE A 199 0.33 7.92 -30.86
N VAL A 200 -0.15 8.87 -31.66
CA VAL A 200 -1.37 8.68 -32.47
C VAL A 200 -1.16 7.60 -33.55
N ALA A 201 0.01 7.59 -34.18
CA ALA A 201 0.38 6.60 -35.19
C ALA A 201 0.58 5.23 -34.53
N ASP A 202 1.28 5.17 -33.40
CA ASP A 202 1.57 3.96 -32.62
C ASP A 202 0.28 3.31 -32.15
N ALA A 203 -0.66 4.11 -31.59
CA ALA A 203 -1.96 3.65 -31.17
C ALA A 203 -2.76 3.02 -32.32
N ALA A 204 -2.77 3.67 -33.50
CA ALA A 204 -3.48 3.16 -34.65
C ALA A 204 -2.83 1.90 -35.27
N ASN A 205 -1.49 1.89 -35.38
CA ASN A 205 -0.73 0.78 -35.94
C ASN A 205 -0.74 -0.44 -35.00
N GLY A 206 -0.57 -0.21 -33.70
CA GLY A 206 -0.55 -1.25 -32.65
C GLY A 206 -1.88 -1.98 -32.49
N MET A 207 -3.00 -1.47 -33.03
CA MET A 207 -4.26 -2.24 -33.07
C MET A 207 -4.16 -3.57 -33.80
N LYS A 208 -3.13 -3.77 -34.62
CA LYS A 208 -2.86 -5.07 -35.26
C LYS A 208 -2.60 -6.18 -34.23
N ILE A 209 -2.08 -5.83 -33.03
CA ILE A 209 -1.84 -6.81 -31.97
C ILE A 209 -3.15 -7.46 -31.48
N TYR A 210 -4.22 -6.67 -31.36
CA TYR A 210 -5.54 -7.18 -30.98
C TYR A 210 -6.11 -8.11 -32.06
N ARG A 211 -5.91 -7.79 -33.35
CA ARG A 211 -6.37 -8.60 -34.47
C ARG A 211 -5.62 -9.93 -34.56
N ALA A 212 -4.30 -9.90 -34.32
CA ALA A 212 -3.44 -11.07 -34.40
C ALA A 212 -3.68 -12.09 -33.29
N ASN A 213 -4.02 -11.60 -32.07
CA ASN A 213 -3.97 -12.43 -30.87
C ASN A 213 -5.34 -12.72 -30.25
N PHE A 214 -6.39 -11.97 -30.56
CA PHE A 214 -7.72 -12.17 -29.97
C PHE A 214 -8.28 -13.59 -30.17
N PRO A 215 -8.14 -14.26 -31.34
CA PRO A 215 -8.59 -15.64 -31.50
C PRO A 215 -7.85 -16.61 -30.58
N ARG A 216 -6.56 -16.34 -30.28
CA ARG A 216 -5.72 -17.18 -29.41
C ARG A 216 -6.07 -17.01 -27.94
N VAL A 217 -6.43 -15.82 -27.52
CA VAL A 217 -6.91 -15.55 -26.14
C VAL A 217 -8.14 -16.40 -25.82
N LEU A 218 -8.95 -16.78 -26.81
CA LEU A 218 -10.14 -17.63 -26.62
C LEU A 218 -9.89 -19.12 -26.86
N GLY A 219 -8.83 -19.49 -27.56
CA GLY A 219 -8.64 -20.85 -28.11
C GLY A 219 -7.60 -21.76 -27.46
N ASP A 220 -6.51 -21.21 -26.90
CA ASP A 220 -5.29 -22.00 -26.61
C ASP A 220 -5.15 -22.41 -25.12
N ALA A 221 -6.25 -22.71 -24.46
CA ALA A 221 -6.30 -23.03 -23.03
C ALA A 221 -5.73 -24.43 -22.65
N ARG A 222 -5.10 -25.16 -23.56
CA ARG A 222 -4.67 -26.56 -23.36
C ARG A 222 -3.19 -26.73 -23.03
N ARG A 223 -2.35 -25.71 -23.21
CA ARG A 223 -0.92 -25.81 -22.92
C ARG A 223 -0.65 -25.74 -21.43
N ASP A 224 -0.01 -26.78 -20.87
CA ASP A 224 0.60 -26.67 -19.56
C ASP A 224 1.85 -25.80 -19.69
N ARG A 225 1.80 -24.66 -19.03
CA ARG A 225 2.85 -23.64 -19.08
C ARG A 225 3.38 -23.44 -17.67
N HIS A 226 4.52 -24.04 -17.37
CA HIS A 226 5.23 -23.81 -16.11
C HIS A 226 6.33 -22.78 -16.33
N VAL A 227 6.39 -21.79 -15.43
CA VAL A 227 7.38 -20.74 -15.44
C VAL A 227 8.35 -20.96 -14.29
N ARG A 228 9.63 -21.20 -14.63
CA ARG A 228 10.73 -21.38 -13.67
C ARG A 228 11.48 -20.09 -13.40
N VAL A 229 11.44 -19.14 -14.34
CA VAL A 229 11.97 -17.79 -14.15
C VAL A 229 11.25 -17.14 -12.95
N PRO A 230 11.97 -16.49 -12.05
CA PRO A 230 11.36 -15.71 -10.96
C PRO A 230 10.45 -14.62 -11.52
N VAL A 231 9.20 -14.56 -11.03
CA VAL A 231 8.22 -13.57 -11.49
C VAL A 231 7.75 -12.68 -10.36
N GLN A 232 7.76 -11.37 -10.59
CA GLN A 232 7.09 -10.38 -9.77
C GLN A 232 5.85 -9.86 -10.50
N LEU A 233 4.67 -10.01 -9.92
CA LEU A 233 3.46 -9.35 -10.38
C LEU A 233 3.30 -8.00 -9.68
N VAL A 234 3.17 -6.94 -10.45
CA VAL A 234 2.68 -5.64 -9.96
C VAL A 234 1.23 -5.50 -10.41
N VAL A 235 0.32 -5.69 -9.47
CA VAL A 235 -1.12 -5.71 -9.73
C VAL A 235 -1.72 -4.36 -9.38
N ASN A 236 -2.18 -3.65 -10.39
CA ASN A 236 -2.84 -2.35 -10.22
C ASN A 236 -4.30 -2.56 -9.77
N THR A 237 -4.61 -2.22 -8.51
CA THR A 237 -5.93 -2.55 -7.92
C THR A 237 -7.08 -1.71 -8.45
N ARG A 238 -6.79 -0.55 -9.07
CA ARG A 238 -7.74 0.33 -9.76
C ARG A 238 -7.67 0.20 -11.28
N ASP A 239 -7.03 -0.83 -11.81
CA ASP A 239 -6.96 -1.06 -13.25
C ASP A 239 -8.37 -1.30 -13.83
N ASN A 240 -8.73 -0.50 -14.82
CA ASN A 240 -10.03 -0.58 -15.49
C ASN A 240 -10.04 -1.59 -16.64
N PHE A 241 -8.89 -2.11 -17.06
CA PHE A 241 -8.76 -3.09 -18.13
C PHE A 241 -8.55 -4.49 -17.61
N VAL A 242 -7.60 -4.68 -16.68
CA VAL A 242 -7.24 -5.97 -16.11
C VAL A 242 -7.51 -5.98 -14.60
N ARG A 243 -8.54 -6.71 -14.19
CA ARG A 243 -8.95 -6.73 -12.79
C ARG A 243 -8.04 -7.62 -11.93
N PRO A 244 -7.79 -7.27 -10.66
CA PRO A 244 -6.84 -7.97 -9.78
C PRO A 244 -7.11 -9.47 -9.59
N TYR A 245 -8.38 -9.90 -9.69
CA TYR A 245 -8.77 -11.30 -9.51
C TYR A 245 -8.33 -12.21 -10.67
N VAL A 246 -7.92 -11.64 -11.81
CA VAL A 246 -7.40 -12.42 -12.96
C VAL A 246 -6.09 -13.14 -12.60
N TYR A 247 -5.32 -12.57 -11.65
CA TYR A 247 -4.02 -13.09 -11.23
C TYR A 247 -4.10 -14.13 -10.10
N GLU A 248 -5.31 -14.44 -9.57
CA GLU A 248 -5.46 -15.33 -8.41
C GLU A 248 -5.00 -16.77 -8.68
N ASP A 249 -5.10 -17.24 -9.91
CA ASP A 249 -4.67 -18.59 -10.31
C ASP A 249 -3.18 -18.67 -10.73
N THR A 250 -2.45 -17.55 -10.85
CA THR A 250 -1.05 -17.49 -11.28
C THR A 250 -0.10 -18.38 -10.45
N PRO A 251 -0.27 -18.52 -9.12
CA PRO A 251 0.60 -19.39 -8.32
C PRO A 251 0.60 -20.87 -8.73
N ARG A 252 -0.33 -21.30 -9.57
CA ARG A 252 -0.40 -22.69 -10.08
C ARG A 252 0.60 -22.97 -11.17
N TRP A 253 1.15 -21.92 -11.82
CA TRP A 253 1.95 -22.00 -13.03
C TRP A 253 3.35 -21.43 -12.86
N VAL A 254 3.56 -20.63 -11.83
CA VAL A 254 4.82 -19.94 -11.54
C VAL A 254 5.43 -20.51 -10.28
N GLU A 255 6.65 -21.06 -10.39
CA GLU A 255 7.35 -21.73 -9.30
C GLU A 255 7.80 -20.74 -8.21
N ARG A 256 8.39 -19.60 -8.62
CA ARG A 256 8.86 -18.52 -7.74
C ARG A 256 8.11 -17.25 -8.06
N LEU A 257 7.15 -16.89 -7.21
CA LEU A 257 6.22 -15.80 -7.46
C LEU A 257 6.21 -14.78 -6.32
N TRP A 258 6.29 -13.51 -6.68
CA TRP A 258 6.02 -12.37 -5.81
C TRP A 258 4.84 -11.59 -6.35
N ARG A 259 3.98 -11.06 -5.48
CA ARG A 259 2.83 -10.24 -5.85
C ARG A 259 2.80 -8.97 -5.02
N ARG A 260 2.80 -7.83 -5.68
CA ARG A 260 2.62 -6.50 -5.11
C ARG A 260 1.34 -5.89 -5.63
N ASP A 261 0.39 -5.65 -4.74
CA ASP A 261 -0.84 -4.93 -5.07
C ASP A 261 -0.62 -3.44 -4.80
N ILE A 262 -0.75 -2.60 -5.84
CA ILE A 262 -0.62 -1.14 -5.75
C ILE A 262 -1.92 -0.44 -6.11
N ARG A 263 -2.24 0.65 -5.42
CA ARG A 263 -3.50 1.39 -5.64
C ARG A 263 -3.37 2.37 -6.81
N ALA A 264 -3.05 1.86 -7.98
CA ALA A 264 -2.87 2.61 -9.22
C ALA A 264 -3.85 2.15 -10.30
N GLY A 265 -4.08 3.02 -11.29
CA GLY A 265 -4.74 2.67 -12.55
C GLY A 265 -3.80 1.92 -13.48
N HIS A 266 -4.26 1.63 -14.72
CA HIS A 266 -3.54 0.80 -15.68
C HIS A 266 -2.10 1.28 -15.94
N TRP A 267 -1.90 2.57 -16.16
CA TRP A 267 -0.59 3.17 -16.47
C TRP A 267 0.19 3.55 -15.20
N SER A 268 0.44 2.58 -14.32
CA SER A 268 1.26 2.79 -13.13
C SER A 268 2.70 3.24 -13.42
N PRO A 269 3.36 2.86 -14.53
CA PRO A 269 4.67 3.42 -14.87
C PRO A 269 4.67 4.93 -15.04
N LEU A 270 3.54 5.52 -15.47
CA LEU A 270 3.39 6.98 -15.60
C LEU A 270 2.92 7.64 -14.31
N SER A 271 2.01 7.01 -13.56
CA SER A 271 1.40 7.59 -12.37
C SER A 271 2.22 7.39 -11.08
N HIS A 272 2.94 6.28 -10.96
CA HIS A 272 3.70 5.87 -9.78
C HIS A 272 5.10 5.34 -10.13
N PRO A 273 5.92 6.10 -10.90
CA PRO A 273 7.20 5.60 -11.41
C PRO A 273 8.15 5.19 -10.28
N HIS A 274 8.22 5.97 -9.18
CA HIS A 274 9.06 5.65 -8.02
C HIS A 274 8.66 4.33 -7.33
N VAL A 275 7.36 4.02 -7.26
CA VAL A 275 6.87 2.73 -6.70
C VAL A 275 7.31 1.57 -7.58
N ILE A 276 7.21 1.75 -8.89
CA ILE A 276 7.64 0.74 -9.87
C ILE A 276 9.15 0.55 -9.81
N ALA A 277 9.92 1.65 -9.84
CA ALA A 277 11.38 1.61 -9.78
C ALA A 277 11.87 0.92 -8.50
N ALA A 278 11.34 1.31 -7.32
CA ALA A 278 11.69 0.68 -6.05
C ALA A 278 11.36 -0.83 -6.03
N ALA A 279 10.20 -1.23 -6.57
CA ALA A 279 9.80 -2.63 -6.65
C ALA A 279 10.71 -3.44 -7.58
N VAL A 280 11.17 -2.84 -8.68
CA VAL A 280 12.11 -3.46 -9.63
C VAL A 280 13.48 -3.59 -8.98
N THR A 281 14.03 -2.52 -8.41
CA THR A 281 15.33 -2.52 -7.74
C THR A 281 15.42 -3.61 -6.67
N GLU A 282 14.46 -3.62 -5.73
CA GLU A 282 14.44 -4.60 -4.64
C GLU A 282 14.36 -6.05 -5.16
N PHE A 283 13.61 -6.27 -6.24
CA PHE A 283 13.48 -7.60 -6.83
C PHE A 283 14.74 -8.02 -7.59
N VAL A 284 15.33 -7.12 -8.38
CA VAL A 284 16.59 -7.37 -9.11
C VAL A 284 17.72 -7.66 -8.14
N GLU A 285 17.94 -6.81 -7.14
CA GLU A 285 18.97 -6.99 -6.11
C GLU A 285 18.84 -8.35 -5.41
N HIS A 286 17.61 -8.75 -5.08
CA HIS A 286 17.36 -10.06 -4.48
C HIS A 286 17.72 -11.23 -5.41
N ILE A 287 17.41 -11.14 -6.69
CA ILE A 287 17.77 -12.17 -7.67
C ILE A 287 19.29 -12.22 -7.88
N GLU A 288 19.96 -11.08 -7.78
CA GLU A 288 21.44 -10.96 -7.81
C GLU A 288 22.12 -11.39 -6.49
N GLY A 289 21.34 -11.80 -5.47
CA GLY A 289 21.86 -12.40 -4.25
C GLY A 289 21.76 -11.53 -2.99
N ALA A 290 21.21 -10.33 -3.07
CA ALA A 290 20.96 -9.52 -1.89
C ALA A 290 19.86 -10.13 -1.00
N PRO A 291 19.94 -9.97 0.33
CA PRO A 291 18.86 -10.42 1.22
C PRO A 291 17.57 -9.65 0.94
N PRO A 292 16.41 -10.34 0.94
CA PRO A 292 15.13 -9.68 0.63
C PRO A 292 14.72 -8.73 1.75
N GLY A 293 14.34 -7.50 1.38
CA GLY A 293 13.72 -6.56 2.29
C GLY A 293 12.31 -7.00 2.72
N ARG A 294 11.75 -6.34 3.77
CA ARG A 294 10.41 -6.65 4.30
C ARG A 294 9.31 -6.61 3.23
N ALA A 295 9.36 -5.63 2.33
CA ALA A 295 8.35 -5.48 1.29
C ALA A 295 8.38 -6.65 0.30
N LEU A 296 9.56 -7.13 -0.06
CA LEU A 296 9.72 -8.30 -0.93
C LEU A 296 9.33 -9.61 -0.23
N LEU A 297 9.67 -9.77 1.06
CA LEU A 297 9.21 -10.90 1.87
C LEU A 297 7.68 -10.97 1.95
N ARG A 298 7.01 -9.82 2.11
CA ARG A 298 5.54 -9.74 2.07
C ARG A 298 4.95 -10.11 0.72
N ALA A 299 5.62 -9.75 -0.36
CA ALA A 299 5.19 -10.03 -1.71
C ALA A 299 5.31 -11.51 -2.09
N GLN A 300 6.18 -12.27 -1.43
CA GLN A 300 6.44 -13.67 -1.76
C GLN A 300 5.20 -14.54 -1.55
N VAL A 301 4.69 -15.11 -2.64
CA VAL A 301 3.50 -15.96 -2.64
C VAL A 301 3.84 -17.35 -2.10
N GLY A 302 2.95 -17.90 -1.26
CA GLY A 302 3.14 -19.23 -0.67
C GLY A 302 4.03 -19.26 0.58
N ARG A 303 4.71 -18.16 0.94
CA ARG A 303 5.47 -18.07 2.19
C ARG A 303 4.52 -17.99 3.39
N ALA A 304 4.68 -18.92 4.33
CA ALA A 304 3.94 -18.88 5.60
C ALA A 304 4.43 -17.69 6.45
N ARG A 305 3.49 -16.87 6.94
CA ARG A 305 3.79 -15.73 7.81
C ARG A 305 2.68 -15.49 8.81
N LYS A 306 3.02 -14.90 9.95
CA LYS A 306 2.04 -14.39 10.90
C LYS A 306 1.25 -13.20 10.28
N PRO A 307 0.07 -12.86 10.78
CA PRO A 307 -0.80 -11.82 10.20
C PRO A 307 -0.15 -10.45 10.00
N PHE A 308 0.78 -10.06 10.88
CA PHE A 308 1.55 -8.82 10.78
C PHE A 308 3.05 -9.07 10.50
N GLY A 309 3.39 -10.29 10.07
CA GLY A 309 4.77 -10.64 9.70
C GLY A 309 5.32 -9.75 8.59
N ASP A 310 6.59 -9.38 8.72
CA ASP A 310 7.32 -8.49 7.82
C ASP A 310 6.75 -7.06 7.70
N LEU A 311 5.93 -6.62 8.69
CA LEU A 311 5.50 -5.22 8.82
C LEU A 311 6.36 -4.48 9.83
N LEU A 312 6.60 -3.20 9.59
CA LEU A 312 7.15 -2.26 10.57
C LEU A 312 6.01 -1.47 11.21
N VAL A 313 5.94 -1.47 12.54
CA VAL A 313 4.90 -0.78 13.30
C VAL A 313 5.55 0.23 14.24
N ALA A 314 5.22 1.50 14.14
CA ALA A 314 5.66 2.53 15.08
C ALA A 314 4.55 2.82 16.10
N VAL A 315 4.90 2.84 17.39
CA VAL A 315 3.95 3.10 18.49
C VAL A 315 4.50 4.15 19.42
N THR A 316 3.76 5.27 19.61
CA THR A 316 4.11 6.32 20.57
C THR A 316 3.47 6.07 21.94
N GLY A 317 4.15 6.47 23.02
CA GLY A 317 3.72 6.15 24.38
C GLY A 317 3.74 4.64 24.63
N ALA A 318 4.72 3.96 24.04
CA ALA A 318 4.83 2.51 24.06
C ALA A 318 5.53 1.97 25.31
N GLY A 319 6.02 2.84 26.17
CA GLY A 319 6.66 2.49 27.44
C GLY A 319 5.70 1.90 28.46
N SER A 320 4.39 2.16 28.39
CA SER A 320 3.43 1.68 29.39
C SER A 320 2.01 1.46 28.81
N GLY A 321 1.11 0.94 29.63
CA GLY A 321 -0.34 0.90 29.37
C GLY A 321 -0.75 0.30 28.03
N ILE A 322 -1.63 1.02 27.32
CA ILE A 322 -2.17 0.62 26.01
C ILE A 322 -1.06 0.56 24.95
N GLY A 323 -0.12 1.50 24.97
CA GLY A 323 0.99 1.54 24.00
C GLY A 323 1.87 0.33 24.11
N ARG A 324 2.33 -0.04 25.33
CA ARG A 324 3.11 -1.26 25.58
C ARG A 324 2.36 -2.51 25.14
N ALA A 325 1.10 -2.66 25.57
CA ALA A 325 0.30 -3.82 25.18
C ALA A 325 0.11 -3.92 23.65
N THR A 326 -0.03 -2.77 22.97
CA THR A 326 -0.14 -2.71 21.52
C THR A 326 1.16 -3.12 20.83
N ALA A 327 2.30 -2.61 21.29
CA ALA A 327 3.63 -2.98 20.80
C ALA A 327 3.88 -4.49 20.93
N LEU A 328 3.62 -5.07 22.12
CA LEU A 328 3.74 -6.50 22.38
C LEU A 328 2.80 -7.33 21.50
N ALA A 329 1.55 -6.88 21.30
CA ALA A 329 0.58 -7.60 20.49
C ALA A 329 0.97 -7.64 19.00
N PHE A 330 1.49 -6.53 18.44
CA PHE A 330 2.01 -6.52 17.08
C PHE A 330 3.25 -7.41 16.92
N ALA A 331 4.17 -7.36 17.87
CA ALA A 331 5.36 -8.24 17.88
C ALA A 331 4.98 -9.72 17.95
N ALA A 332 4.03 -10.10 18.79
CA ALA A 332 3.52 -11.46 18.89
C ALA A 332 2.92 -11.98 17.56
N GLU A 333 2.32 -11.08 16.78
CA GLU A 333 1.78 -11.35 15.44
C GLU A 333 2.83 -11.18 14.32
N GLY A 334 4.12 -11.01 14.68
CA GLY A 334 5.28 -11.07 13.78
C GLY A 334 5.76 -9.75 13.22
N ALA A 335 5.25 -8.63 13.70
CA ALA A 335 5.73 -7.32 13.29
C ALA A 335 7.08 -6.97 13.96
N GLU A 336 7.90 -6.20 13.25
CA GLU A 336 9.00 -5.44 13.79
C GLU A 336 8.45 -4.13 14.36
N VAL A 337 8.87 -3.74 15.57
CA VAL A 337 8.20 -2.63 16.29
C VAL A 337 9.18 -1.53 16.66
N VAL A 338 8.87 -0.31 16.26
CA VAL A 338 9.49 0.92 16.78
C VAL A 338 8.72 1.33 18.04
N VAL A 339 9.39 1.20 19.17
CA VAL A 339 8.89 1.54 20.51
C VAL A 339 9.36 2.94 20.87
N SER A 340 8.45 3.91 20.93
CA SER A 340 8.82 5.27 21.31
C SER A 340 8.05 5.77 22.52
N ASP A 341 8.76 6.43 23.43
CA ASP A 341 8.23 7.03 24.65
C ASP A 341 9.08 8.24 25.06
N ILE A 342 8.56 9.09 25.91
CA ILE A 342 9.35 10.16 26.55
C ILE A 342 10.27 9.59 27.64
N ASP A 343 9.89 8.44 28.23
CA ASP A 343 10.64 7.69 29.24
C ASP A 343 11.43 6.57 28.56
N GLU A 344 12.75 6.78 28.43
CA GLU A 344 13.68 5.84 27.80
C GLU A 344 13.66 4.47 28.47
N ALA A 345 13.72 4.43 29.80
CA ALA A 345 13.79 3.18 30.55
C ALA A 345 12.53 2.33 30.36
N GLN A 346 11.36 2.94 30.26
CA GLN A 346 10.12 2.22 29.99
C GLN A 346 10.03 1.74 28.53
N ALA A 347 10.56 2.52 27.58
CA ALA A 347 10.65 2.10 26.19
C ALA A 347 11.57 0.88 26.04
N GLU A 348 12.76 0.92 26.66
CA GLU A 348 13.72 -0.19 26.68
C GLU A 348 13.13 -1.44 27.34
N GLN A 349 12.42 -1.30 28.45
CA GLN A 349 11.73 -2.40 29.10
C GLN A 349 10.70 -3.09 28.17
N THR A 350 9.99 -2.27 27.38
CA THR A 350 9.04 -2.82 26.39
C THR A 350 9.77 -3.55 25.26
N ALA A 351 10.86 -2.98 24.75
CA ALA A 351 11.68 -3.61 23.72
C ALA A 351 12.30 -4.92 24.20
N ALA A 352 12.82 -4.97 25.44
CA ALA A 352 13.34 -6.20 26.04
C ALA A 352 12.28 -7.31 26.09
N ARG A 353 11.04 -6.97 26.51
CA ARG A 353 9.92 -7.96 26.51
C ARG A 353 9.57 -8.43 25.09
N ILE A 354 9.67 -7.58 24.08
CA ILE A 354 9.50 -8.01 22.68
C ILE A 354 10.60 -8.98 22.29
N GLY A 355 11.85 -8.72 22.70
CA GLY A 355 12.99 -9.63 22.50
C GLY A 355 12.79 -10.99 23.15
N GLU A 356 12.27 -11.03 24.38
CA GLU A 356 11.93 -12.28 25.08
C GLU A 356 10.88 -13.13 24.33
N LEU A 357 10.00 -12.49 23.57
CA LEU A 357 9.02 -13.14 22.71
C LEU A 357 9.61 -13.57 21.35
N GLY A 358 10.92 -13.34 21.12
CA GLY A 358 11.60 -13.59 19.85
C GLY A 358 11.25 -12.59 18.75
N GLY A 359 10.72 -11.42 19.13
CA GLY A 359 10.43 -10.31 18.20
C GLY A 359 11.60 -9.34 18.07
N VAL A 360 11.49 -8.39 17.15
CA VAL A 360 12.46 -7.32 16.91
C VAL A 360 11.83 -5.98 17.29
N ALA A 361 12.55 -5.20 18.11
CA ALA A 361 12.12 -3.87 18.53
C ALA A 361 13.28 -2.87 18.44
N HIS A 362 12.92 -1.61 18.17
CA HIS A 362 13.84 -0.47 18.13
C HIS A 362 13.32 0.63 19.04
N THR A 363 14.15 1.13 19.94
CA THR A 363 13.77 2.15 20.94
C THR A 363 14.13 3.54 20.46
N TYR A 364 13.23 4.49 20.73
CA TYR A 364 13.42 5.92 20.46
C TYR A 364 12.81 6.76 21.58
N VAL A 365 13.52 7.81 21.97
CA VAL A 365 13.01 8.80 22.92
C VAL A 365 12.42 9.97 22.14
N VAL A 366 11.17 10.33 22.43
CA VAL A 366 10.50 11.46 21.78
C VAL A 366 9.39 12.04 22.66
N ASP A 367 9.39 13.38 22.86
CA ASP A 367 8.21 14.09 23.34
C ASP A 367 7.29 14.37 22.14
N VAL A 368 6.12 13.77 22.11
CA VAL A 368 5.17 13.93 21.00
C VAL A 368 4.59 15.34 20.89
N ALA A 369 4.66 16.14 21.94
CA ALA A 369 4.22 17.53 21.93
C ALA A 369 5.17 18.44 21.14
N ASP A 370 6.44 18.05 21.01
CA ASP A 370 7.44 18.75 20.21
C ASP A 370 7.36 18.30 18.74
N ALA A 371 6.92 19.21 17.88
CA ALA A 371 6.71 18.91 16.46
C ALA A 371 8.04 18.65 15.70
N GLU A 372 9.12 19.33 16.08
CA GLU A 372 10.44 19.19 15.47
C GLU A 372 11.06 17.85 15.88
N ALA A 373 11.00 17.51 17.17
CA ALA A 373 11.46 16.23 17.68
C ALA A 373 10.70 15.03 17.04
N VAL A 374 9.40 15.17 16.75
CA VAL A 374 8.62 14.12 16.06
C VAL A 374 9.02 14.00 14.59
N GLU A 375 9.32 15.09 13.89
CA GLU A 375 9.81 15.04 12.51
C GLU A 375 11.19 14.39 12.44
N GLU A 376 12.13 14.77 13.31
CA GLU A 376 13.46 14.13 13.43
C GLU A 376 13.36 12.64 13.76
N PHE A 377 12.46 12.28 14.68
CA PHE A 377 12.16 10.88 15.01
C PHE A 377 11.71 10.10 13.76
N ALA A 378 10.78 10.67 13.00
CA ALA A 378 10.30 10.02 11.78
C ALA A 378 11.40 9.87 10.72
N GLU A 379 12.26 10.88 10.56
CA GLU A 379 13.43 10.82 9.67
C GLU A 379 14.39 9.70 10.07
N ARG A 380 14.77 9.64 11.34
CA ARG A 380 15.68 8.61 11.87
C ARG A 380 15.10 7.20 11.70
N VAL A 381 13.81 7.01 12.01
CA VAL A 381 13.12 5.72 11.82
C VAL A 381 13.11 5.32 10.35
N CYS A 382 12.76 6.26 9.46
CA CYS A 382 12.68 5.96 8.02
C CYS A 382 14.07 5.70 7.42
N ALA A 383 15.10 6.39 7.84
CA ALA A 383 16.48 6.17 7.38
C ALA A 383 17.03 4.81 7.85
N ALA A 384 16.76 4.41 9.10
CA ALA A 384 17.30 3.18 9.66
C ALA A 384 16.48 1.93 9.30
N HIS A 385 15.14 2.06 9.22
CA HIS A 385 14.23 0.91 9.14
C HIS A 385 13.25 0.99 7.96
N GLY A 386 13.24 2.10 7.20
CA GLY A 386 12.23 2.37 6.18
C GLY A 386 10.92 2.91 6.77
N VAL A 387 10.01 3.32 5.90
CA VAL A 387 8.72 3.90 6.32
C VAL A 387 7.86 2.85 7.03
N PRO A 388 7.38 3.10 8.27
CA PRO A 388 6.49 2.19 8.96
C PRO A 388 5.22 1.89 8.15
N ASP A 389 4.77 0.64 8.21
CA ASP A 389 3.52 0.21 7.56
C ASP A 389 2.30 0.60 8.38
N ILE A 390 2.47 0.64 9.72
CA ILE A 390 1.44 1.03 10.67
C ILE A 390 2.04 2.03 11.66
N VAL A 391 1.32 3.12 11.90
CA VAL A 391 1.68 4.12 12.91
C VAL A 391 0.57 4.22 13.94
N VAL A 392 0.91 4.06 15.22
CA VAL A 392 -0.05 4.14 16.33
C VAL A 392 0.28 5.37 17.19
N ASN A 393 -0.47 6.43 17.02
CA ASN A 393 -0.42 7.62 17.84
C ASN A 393 -1.21 7.36 19.12
N ASN A 394 -0.52 6.89 20.17
CA ASN A 394 -1.14 6.45 21.42
C ASN A 394 -0.76 7.32 22.61
N ALA A 395 0.39 8.00 22.60
CA ALA A 395 0.82 8.85 23.71
C ALA A 395 -0.29 9.80 24.18
N GLY A 396 -0.44 9.93 25.48
CA GLY A 396 -1.48 10.80 26.03
C GLY A 396 -1.44 10.86 27.57
N ILE A 397 -1.91 11.96 28.10
CA ILE A 397 -1.99 12.27 29.54
C ILE A 397 -3.42 12.63 29.94
N GLY A 398 -3.70 12.57 31.23
CA GLY A 398 -4.99 12.95 31.81
C GLY A 398 -4.85 14.06 32.83
N VAL A 399 -5.87 14.92 32.90
CA VAL A 399 -6.06 15.91 33.97
C VAL A 399 -7.53 15.86 34.39
N ALA A 400 -7.75 15.81 35.71
CA ALA A 400 -9.06 15.79 36.33
C ALA A 400 -9.20 16.98 37.31
N GLY A 401 -10.21 17.81 37.09
CA GLY A 401 -10.54 18.99 37.88
C GLY A 401 -11.69 19.74 37.23
N SER A 402 -12.32 20.66 37.97
CA SER A 402 -13.26 21.59 37.35
C SER A 402 -12.47 22.54 36.44
N PHE A 403 -13.10 23.06 35.40
CA PHE A 403 -12.45 24.00 34.47
C PHE A 403 -11.86 25.21 35.19
N LEU A 404 -12.55 25.71 36.21
CA LEU A 404 -12.14 26.89 36.95
C LEU A 404 -10.98 26.63 37.96
N ASP A 405 -10.78 25.37 38.36
CA ASP A 405 -9.74 24.96 39.30
C ASP A 405 -8.52 24.34 38.61
N THR A 406 -8.60 24.07 37.29
CA THR A 406 -7.50 23.53 36.51
C THR A 406 -6.59 24.68 36.03
N PRO A 407 -5.28 24.67 36.33
CA PRO A 407 -4.34 25.67 35.84
C PRO A 407 -4.33 25.68 34.28
N ALA A 408 -4.15 26.87 33.70
CA ALA A 408 -4.14 27.04 32.26
C ALA A 408 -3.03 26.19 31.59
N GLU A 409 -1.86 26.15 32.21
CA GLU A 409 -0.69 25.39 31.74
C GLU A 409 -0.96 23.88 31.67
N GLU A 410 -1.73 23.35 32.63
CA GLU A 410 -2.11 21.93 32.65
C GLU A 410 -3.15 21.64 31.58
N PHE A 411 -4.09 22.56 31.34
CA PHE A 411 -5.07 22.44 30.25
C PHE A 411 -4.35 22.42 28.90
N ASP A 412 -3.46 23.36 28.67
CA ASP A 412 -2.69 23.51 27.43
C ASP A 412 -1.78 22.30 27.23
N ARG A 413 -1.10 21.82 28.27
CA ARG A 413 -0.26 20.60 28.18
C ARG A 413 -1.04 19.36 27.74
N VAL A 414 -2.30 19.21 28.19
CA VAL A 414 -3.18 18.12 27.77
C VAL A 414 -3.50 18.23 26.26
N LEU A 415 -3.73 19.44 25.76
CA LEU A 415 -3.96 19.66 24.33
C LEU A 415 -2.69 19.42 23.51
N GLU A 416 -1.54 19.91 23.96
CA GLU A 416 -0.26 19.71 23.27
C GLU A 416 0.08 18.23 23.13
N VAL A 417 -0.05 17.44 24.19
CA VAL A 417 0.28 16.02 24.15
C VAL A 417 -0.80 15.23 23.41
N ASN A 418 -2.08 15.36 23.81
CA ASN A 418 -3.15 14.47 23.34
C ASN A 418 -3.61 14.77 21.91
N LEU A 419 -3.64 16.04 21.52
CA LEU A 419 -4.02 16.49 20.18
C LEU A 419 -2.78 16.82 19.34
N GLY A 420 -1.90 17.69 19.85
CA GLY A 420 -0.66 18.09 19.17
C GLY A 420 0.18 16.88 18.79
N GLY A 421 0.41 15.96 19.74
CA GLY A 421 1.17 14.72 19.47
C GLY A 421 0.56 13.85 18.37
N VAL A 422 -0.76 13.73 18.33
CA VAL A 422 -1.44 13.01 17.24
C VAL A 422 -1.28 13.72 15.90
N VAL A 423 -1.43 15.04 15.88
CA VAL A 423 -1.26 15.85 14.66
C VAL A 423 0.18 15.78 14.16
N ASN A 424 1.17 15.89 15.05
CA ASN A 424 2.59 15.80 14.73
C ASN A 424 2.94 14.42 14.14
N GLY A 425 2.52 13.33 14.80
CA GLY A 425 2.72 11.97 14.29
C GLY A 425 2.04 11.74 12.94
N CYS A 426 0.82 12.25 12.75
CA CYS A 426 0.15 12.18 11.45
C CYS A 426 0.89 12.98 10.37
N ARG A 427 1.37 14.20 10.65
CA ARG A 427 2.15 14.99 9.67
C ARG A 427 3.43 14.29 9.26
N ALA A 428 4.18 13.81 10.22
CA ALA A 428 5.47 13.18 9.97
C ALA A 428 5.33 11.89 9.16
N PHE A 429 4.35 11.05 9.46
CA PHE A 429 4.26 9.73 8.81
C PHE A 429 3.25 9.66 7.65
N ALA A 430 2.15 10.43 7.66
CA ALA A 430 1.17 10.35 6.57
C ALA A 430 1.77 10.74 5.23
N ARG A 431 2.58 11.83 5.18
CA ARG A 431 3.30 12.24 3.96
C ARG A 431 4.18 11.12 3.43
N ARG A 432 4.99 10.51 4.29
CA ARG A 432 5.90 9.41 3.94
C ARG A 432 5.17 8.15 3.46
N LEU A 433 4.02 7.83 4.06
CA LEU A 433 3.15 6.74 3.63
C LEU A 433 2.55 7.00 2.24
N VAL A 434 2.11 8.23 1.98
CA VAL A 434 1.57 8.65 0.68
C VAL A 434 2.67 8.61 -0.38
N GLU A 435 3.84 9.17 -0.09
CA GLU A 435 5.00 9.19 -0.98
C GLU A 435 5.50 7.78 -1.29
N ARG A 436 5.54 6.88 -0.31
CA ARG A 436 5.88 5.47 -0.52
C ARG A 436 4.93 4.78 -1.53
N GLY A 437 3.66 5.21 -1.61
CA GLY A 437 2.70 4.76 -2.62
C GLY A 437 2.21 3.32 -2.50
N THR A 438 2.59 2.59 -1.44
CA THR A 438 2.20 1.19 -1.21
C THR A 438 1.11 1.02 -0.15
N GLY A 439 0.45 2.14 0.23
CA GLY A 439 -0.55 2.15 1.29
C GLY A 439 0.07 2.15 2.69
N GLY A 440 -0.73 1.82 3.68
CA GLY A 440 -0.34 1.77 5.09
C GLY A 440 -1.53 2.03 6.00
N HIS A 441 -1.30 2.17 7.31
CA HIS A 441 -2.37 2.42 8.24
C HIS A 441 -1.95 3.30 9.41
N ILE A 442 -2.78 4.29 9.77
CA ILE A 442 -2.60 5.12 10.95
C ILE A 442 -3.67 4.77 11.98
N VAL A 443 -3.29 4.65 13.23
CA VAL A 443 -4.19 4.46 14.37
C VAL A 443 -4.05 5.63 15.31
N ASN A 444 -5.14 6.37 15.56
CA ASN A 444 -5.18 7.44 16.55
C ASN A 444 -5.99 6.99 17.76
N VAL A 445 -5.36 7.01 18.93
CA VAL A 445 -6.03 6.61 20.18
C VAL A 445 -6.73 7.82 20.79
N ALA A 446 -8.06 7.87 20.57
CA ALA A 446 -8.97 8.81 21.23
C ALA A 446 -9.46 8.24 22.58
N SER A 447 -10.74 8.31 22.86
CA SER A 447 -11.42 7.81 24.06
C SER A 447 -12.93 7.81 23.84
N MET A 448 -13.69 7.07 24.62
CA MET A 448 -15.14 7.28 24.75
C MET A 448 -15.51 8.70 25.18
N ALA A 449 -14.59 9.41 25.86
CA ALA A 449 -14.70 10.81 26.22
C ALA A 449 -14.78 11.75 25.00
N ALA A 450 -14.45 11.26 23.80
CA ALA A 450 -14.56 12.01 22.55
C ALA A 450 -16.01 12.31 22.16
N TYR A 451 -16.95 11.49 22.59
CA TYR A 451 -18.38 11.61 22.25
C TYR A 451 -19.31 11.64 23.47
N ALA A 452 -18.77 11.52 24.67
CA ALA A 452 -19.52 11.64 25.92
C ALA A 452 -18.88 12.69 26.82
N PRO A 453 -19.55 13.82 27.13
CA PRO A 453 -19.02 14.82 28.03
C PRO A 453 -18.97 14.24 29.46
N LEU A 454 -17.80 14.35 30.09
CA LEU A 454 -17.57 13.90 31.46
C LEU A 454 -17.24 15.11 32.32
N GLY A 455 -18.00 15.32 33.39
CA GLY A 455 -17.73 16.38 34.34
C GLY A 455 -16.34 16.23 34.97
N SER A 456 -15.67 17.34 35.22
CA SER A 456 -14.30 17.40 35.78
C SER A 456 -13.19 16.78 34.87
N LEU A 457 -13.45 16.54 33.60
CA LEU A 457 -12.46 16.06 32.60
C LEU A 457 -12.46 16.94 31.35
N ASN A 458 -12.66 18.27 31.51
CA ASN A 458 -12.89 19.17 30.37
C ASN A 458 -11.74 19.15 29.36
N ALA A 459 -10.49 19.39 29.80
CA ALA A 459 -9.32 19.36 28.91
C ALA A 459 -9.17 18.02 28.18
N TYR A 460 -9.32 16.90 28.90
CA TYR A 460 -9.23 15.56 28.34
C TYR A 460 -10.32 15.29 27.31
N CYS A 461 -11.60 15.56 27.64
CA CYS A 461 -12.71 15.38 26.71
C CYS A 461 -12.52 16.24 25.45
N THR A 462 -12.12 17.50 25.62
CA THR A 462 -11.84 18.41 24.50
C THR A 462 -10.75 17.87 23.59
N SER A 463 -9.61 17.46 24.15
CA SER A 463 -8.51 16.89 23.37
C SER A 463 -8.92 15.64 22.60
N LYS A 464 -9.66 14.71 23.24
CA LYS A 464 -10.06 13.45 22.61
C LYS A 464 -11.20 13.64 21.58
N ALA A 465 -12.08 14.61 21.76
CA ALA A 465 -13.07 15.01 20.75
C ALA A 465 -12.40 15.64 19.51
N ALA A 466 -11.38 16.46 19.72
CA ALA A 466 -10.59 17.03 18.64
C ALA A 466 -9.84 15.94 17.84
N VAL A 467 -9.18 14.99 18.52
CA VAL A 467 -8.54 13.82 17.86
C VAL A 467 -9.56 13.02 17.04
N TYR A 468 -10.76 12.80 17.57
CA TYR A 468 -11.81 12.06 16.87
C TYR A 468 -12.22 12.75 15.56
N MET A 469 -12.52 14.05 15.59
CA MET A 469 -12.91 14.80 14.40
C MET A 469 -11.75 14.96 13.41
N PHE A 470 -10.56 15.29 13.89
CA PHE A 470 -9.35 15.35 13.08
C PHE A 470 -9.11 14.05 12.30
N SER A 471 -9.27 12.92 12.97
CA SER A 471 -9.06 11.60 12.38
C SER A 471 -10.08 11.30 11.29
N ASP A 472 -11.36 11.66 11.46
CA ASP A 472 -12.41 11.47 10.45
C ASP A 472 -12.12 12.31 9.19
N CYS A 473 -11.67 13.56 9.34
CA CYS A 473 -11.29 14.43 8.23
C CYS A 473 -10.08 13.85 7.49
N LEU A 474 -9.01 13.54 8.22
CA LEU A 474 -7.76 13.04 7.64
C LEU A 474 -7.94 11.69 6.92
N ARG A 475 -8.81 10.80 7.45
CA ARG A 475 -9.13 9.54 6.80
C ARG A 475 -9.67 9.75 5.37
N ALA A 476 -10.55 10.74 5.20
CA ALA A 476 -11.11 11.05 3.88
C ALA A 476 -10.04 11.54 2.89
N GLU A 477 -9.08 12.33 3.37
CA GLU A 477 -7.97 12.83 2.55
C GLU A 477 -7.00 11.69 2.14
N LEU A 478 -6.71 10.76 3.05
CA LEU A 478 -5.78 9.67 2.84
C LEU A 478 -6.35 8.50 2.02
N ASP A 479 -7.69 8.40 1.86
CA ASP A 479 -8.33 7.29 1.14
C ASP A 479 -7.81 7.14 -0.29
N ALA A 480 -7.60 8.25 -0.99
CA ALA A 480 -7.09 8.23 -2.37
C ALA A 480 -5.70 7.58 -2.49
N ALA A 481 -4.83 7.76 -1.49
CA ALA A 481 -3.50 7.17 -1.43
C ALA A 481 -3.48 5.72 -0.90
N GLY A 482 -4.64 5.19 -0.47
CA GLY A 482 -4.72 3.82 0.09
C GLY A 482 -4.14 3.72 1.50
N VAL A 483 -4.02 4.83 2.21
CA VAL A 483 -3.62 4.85 3.62
C VAL A 483 -4.87 4.83 4.48
N GLY A 484 -5.07 3.73 5.22
CA GLY A 484 -6.17 3.59 6.17
C GLY A 484 -5.95 4.44 7.41
N LEU A 485 -7.03 4.82 8.08
CA LEU A 485 -6.95 5.45 9.40
C LEU A 485 -8.05 4.94 10.33
N THR A 486 -7.67 4.51 11.52
CA THR A 486 -8.59 4.06 12.57
C THR A 486 -8.54 4.97 13.77
N THR A 487 -9.69 5.46 14.20
CA THR A 487 -9.86 6.12 15.50
C THR A 487 -10.30 5.08 16.52
N VAL A 488 -9.45 4.79 17.50
CA VAL A 488 -9.77 3.86 18.58
C VAL A 488 -10.30 4.65 19.78
N CYS A 489 -11.44 4.24 20.31
CA CYS A 489 -12.11 4.90 21.44
C CYS A 489 -12.25 3.93 22.61
N PRO A 490 -11.20 3.77 23.45
CA PRO A 490 -11.28 2.98 24.66
C PRO A 490 -12.27 3.60 25.68
N GLY A 491 -12.94 2.73 26.44
CA GLY A 491 -13.66 3.14 27.64
C GLY A 491 -12.73 3.19 28.86
N LEU A 492 -13.23 2.72 29.99
CA LEU A 492 -12.44 2.64 31.23
C LEU A 492 -11.53 1.40 31.17
N ILE A 493 -10.24 1.64 31.02
CA ILE A 493 -9.19 0.59 30.89
C ILE A 493 -8.26 0.66 32.11
N ASN A 494 -8.00 -0.49 32.71
CA ASN A 494 -7.04 -0.58 33.82
C ASN A 494 -5.62 -0.36 33.31
N THR A 495 -5.14 0.86 33.46
CA THR A 495 -3.79 1.32 33.08
C THR A 495 -3.29 2.30 34.12
N ASN A 496 -2.01 2.64 34.08
CA ASN A 496 -1.40 3.63 34.95
C ASN A 496 -1.89 5.09 34.70
N ILE A 497 -2.88 5.28 33.80
CA ILE A 497 -3.37 6.62 33.44
C ILE A 497 -3.92 7.37 34.68
N VAL A 498 -4.58 6.66 35.62
CA VAL A 498 -5.10 7.26 36.84
C VAL A 498 -3.95 7.74 37.75
N ALA A 499 -2.89 6.95 37.87
CA ALA A 499 -1.69 7.32 38.62
C ALA A 499 -0.95 8.52 37.99
N ALA A 500 -0.93 8.58 36.63
CA ALA A 500 -0.33 9.68 35.88
C ALA A 500 -1.25 10.88 35.67
N THR A 501 -2.52 10.84 36.13
CA THR A 501 -3.48 11.95 35.99
C THR A 501 -3.23 13.01 37.09
N GLY A 502 -3.06 14.27 36.68
CA GLY A 502 -3.11 15.43 37.56
C GLY A 502 -4.53 15.60 38.13
N PHE A 503 -4.66 15.80 39.43
CA PHE A 503 -5.96 16.04 40.07
C PHE A 503 -5.98 17.45 40.71
N HIS A 504 -6.93 18.28 40.29
CA HIS A 504 -7.13 19.62 40.79
C HIS A 504 -8.49 19.71 41.49
N ALA A 505 -8.49 20.14 42.74
CA ALA A 505 -9.69 20.31 43.54
C ALA A 505 -9.86 21.80 43.94
N PRO A 506 -11.10 22.25 44.17
CA PRO A 506 -11.36 23.58 44.70
C PRO A 506 -10.59 23.87 45.97
N GLU A 507 -10.29 25.14 46.20
CA GLU A 507 -9.62 25.60 47.40
C GLU A 507 -10.33 25.08 48.66
N GLY A 508 -9.56 24.50 49.62
CA GLY A 508 -10.09 23.85 50.81
C GLY A 508 -10.58 22.40 50.67
N ARG A 509 -10.61 21.82 49.47
CA ARG A 509 -11.02 20.41 49.22
C ARG A 509 -9.87 19.47 48.84
N GLY A 510 -8.64 19.95 48.84
CA GLY A 510 -7.46 19.14 48.44
C GLY A 510 -7.27 17.86 49.27
N ALA A 511 -7.70 17.83 50.53
CA ALA A 511 -7.62 16.66 51.40
C ALA A 511 -8.47 15.46 50.90
N ALA A 512 -9.47 15.66 50.05
CA ALA A 512 -10.32 14.60 49.49
C ALA A 512 -9.71 13.92 48.25
N VAL A 513 -8.72 14.51 47.59
CA VAL A 513 -8.11 14.05 46.35
C VAL A 513 -7.48 12.64 46.46
N PRO A 514 -6.65 12.32 47.51
CA PRO A 514 -6.05 10.99 47.64
C PRO A 514 -7.08 9.88 47.76
N GLY A 515 -8.15 10.11 48.56
CA GLY A 515 -9.24 9.15 48.74
C GLY A 515 -10.01 8.87 47.40
N ARG A 516 -10.23 9.92 46.62
CA ARG A 516 -10.91 9.84 45.33
C ARG A 516 -10.05 9.13 44.30
N ARG A 517 -8.74 9.41 44.24
CA ARG A 517 -7.79 8.71 43.39
C ARG A 517 -7.80 7.21 43.69
N ALA A 518 -7.65 6.82 44.97
CA ALA A 518 -7.69 5.42 45.39
C ALA A 518 -9.02 4.72 45.04
N GLN A 519 -10.14 5.45 45.16
CA GLN A 519 -11.45 4.91 44.75
C GLN A 519 -11.52 4.64 43.23
N LEU A 520 -11.00 5.55 42.41
CA LEU A 520 -10.92 5.38 40.95
C LEU A 520 -10.01 4.22 40.60
N GLU A 521 -8.82 4.13 41.17
CA GLU A 521 -7.88 3.01 40.95
C GLU A 521 -8.54 1.67 41.25
N ARG A 522 -9.19 1.52 42.42
CA ARG A 522 -9.95 0.30 42.76
C ARG A 522 -11.06 -0.01 41.77
N MET A 523 -11.77 1.01 41.27
CA MET A 523 -12.83 0.81 40.29
C MET A 523 -12.27 0.32 38.95
N PHE A 524 -11.10 0.80 38.51
CA PHE A 524 -10.43 0.35 37.30
C PHE A 524 -9.88 -1.08 37.47
N GLU A 525 -9.29 -1.41 38.63
CA GLU A 525 -8.81 -2.76 38.96
C GLU A 525 -9.93 -3.80 38.96
N LEU A 526 -11.05 -3.49 39.60
CA LEU A 526 -12.22 -4.39 39.67
C LEU A 526 -12.83 -4.71 38.30
N ARG A 527 -12.66 -3.84 37.32
CA ARG A 527 -13.27 -4.00 36.00
C ARG A 527 -12.66 -5.09 35.13
N ARG A 528 -11.48 -5.61 35.41
CA ARG A 528 -10.75 -6.64 34.66
C ARG A 528 -10.67 -6.38 33.14
N TYR A 529 -10.67 -5.12 32.72
CA TYR A 529 -10.55 -4.72 31.31
C TYR A 529 -9.16 -4.12 31.09
N GLY A 530 -8.20 -5.01 30.78
CA GLY A 530 -6.80 -4.63 30.62
C GLY A 530 -6.48 -4.02 29.26
N PRO A 531 -5.29 -3.42 29.12
CA PRO A 531 -4.79 -2.81 27.90
C PRO A 531 -4.66 -3.82 26.73
N GLU A 532 -4.52 -5.12 27.03
CA GLU A 532 -4.39 -6.19 26.02
C GLU A 532 -5.66 -6.31 25.16
N LYS A 533 -6.83 -6.03 25.73
CA LYS A 533 -8.10 -6.02 24.99
C LYS A 533 -8.17 -4.84 24.02
N VAL A 534 -7.58 -3.69 24.39
CA VAL A 534 -7.46 -2.55 23.47
C VAL A 534 -6.48 -2.87 22.37
N ALA A 535 -5.33 -3.44 22.69
CA ALA A 535 -4.35 -3.89 21.70
C ALA A 535 -4.97 -4.86 20.67
N SER A 536 -5.67 -5.90 21.14
CA SER A 536 -6.38 -6.84 20.25
C SER A 536 -7.42 -6.15 19.37
N ALA A 537 -8.12 -5.14 19.91
CA ALA A 537 -9.09 -4.36 19.15
C ALA A 537 -8.42 -3.48 18.08
N ILE A 538 -7.25 -2.90 18.37
CA ILE A 538 -6.40 -2.16 17.42
C ILE A 538 -5.99 -3.08 16.27
N LEU A 539 -5.36 -4.23 16.55
CA LEU A 539 -4.94 -5.19 15.53
C LEU A 539 -6.13 -5.62 14.63
N SER A 540 -7.27 -5.91 15.25
CA SER A 540 -8.48 -6.27 14.52
C SER A 540 -9.02 -5.13 13.65
N ALA A 541 -8.94 -3.88 14.12
CA ALA A 541 -9.40 -2.71 13.40
C ALA A 541 -8.51 -2.39 12.19
N VAL A 542 -7.19 -2.48 12.35
CA VAL A 542 -6.22 -2.34 11.27
C VAL A 542 -6.47 -3.39 10.18
N ARG A 543 -6.58 -4.68 10.54
CA ARG A 543 -6.86 -5.76 9.56
C ARG A 543 -8.16 -5.56 8.77
N LYS A 544 -9.16 -4.92 9.35
CA LYS A 544 -10.48 -4.71 8.75
C LYS A 544 -10.70 -3.31 8.21
N ASP A 545 -9.68 -2.47 8.27
CA ASP A 545 -9.74 -1.05 7.92
C ASP A 545 -10.96 -0.32 8.51
N LYS A 546 -11.19 -0.50 9.82
CA LYS A 546 -12.32 0.13 10.51
C LYS A 546 -12.04 1.61 10.76
N ALA A 547 -12.93 2.50 10.34
CA ALA A 547 -12.77 3.93 10.59
C ALA A 547 -12.81 4.26 12.09
N ILE A 548 -13.78 3.69 12.81
CA ILE A 548 -13.98 3.95 14.24
C ILE A 548 -14.05 2.63 14.99
N ARG A 549 -13.37 2.55 16.15
CA ARG A 549 -13.34 1.36 16.98
C ARG A 549 -13.57 1.68 18.47
N PRO A 550 -14.81 1.72 18.96
CA PRO A 550 -15.11 1.63 20.39
C PRO A 550 -14.60 0.28 20.93
N VAL A 551 -14.11 0.22 22.18
CA VAL A 551 -13.47 -1.02 22.65
C VAL A 551 -14.25 -1.70 23.78
N THR A 552 -14.79 -0.92 24.73
CA THR A 552 -15.54 -1.50 25.87
C THR A 552 -17.06 -1.45 25.62
N PRO A 553 -17.87 -2.28 26.32
CA PRO A 553 -19.32 -2.24 26.16
C PRO A 553 -19.92 -0.84 26.37
N GLU A 554 -19.46 -0.10 27.40
CA GLU A 554 -19.90 1.28 27.64
C GLU A 554 -19.47 2.23 26.53
N ALA A 555 -18.27 2.04 25.94
CA ALA A 555 -17.84 2.86 24.81
C ALA A 555 -18.74 2.65 23.59
N TYR A 556 -19.18 1.42 23.33
CA TYR A 556 -20.18 1.13 22.29
C TYR A 556 -21.55 1.73 22.59
N LEU A 557 -22.01 1.60 23.85
CA LEU A 557 -23.29 2.17 24.26
C LEU A 557 -23.28 3.70 24.08
N LEU A 558 -22.25 4.37 24.62
CA LEU A 558 -22.12 5.82 24.52
C LEU A 558 -21.96 6.27 23.06
N TYR A 559 -21.22 5.52 22.24
CA TYR A 559 -21.10 5.79 20.81
C TYR A 559 -22.47 5.73 20.12
N GLY A 560 -23.24 4.66 20.35
CA GLY A 560 -24.60 4.53 19.81
C GLY A 560 -25.52 5.65 20.28
N THR A 561 -25.48 5.96 21.58
CA THR A 561 -26.29 7.05 22.17
C THR A 561 -25.90 8.41 21.61
N SER A 562 -24.62 8.66 21.34
CA SER A 562 -24.17 9.94 20.74
C SER A 562 -24.73 10.16 19.34
N ARG A 563 -25.00 9.09 18.61
CA ARG A 563 -25.55 9.14 17.23
C ARG A 563 -27.08 9.21 17.20
N LEU A 564 -27.74 8.55 18.15
CA LEU A 564 -29.20 8.40 18.15
C LEU A 564 -29.90 9.37 19.09
N LEU A 565 -29.31 9.66 20.26
CA LEU A 565 -29.89 10.45 21.34
C LEU A 565 -28.85 11.40 21.98
N PRO A 566 -28.27 12.36 21.23
CA PRO A 566 -27.18 13.20 21.71
C PRO A 566 -27.55 14.06 22.93
N GLN A 567 -28.84 14.41 23.08
CA GLN A 567 -29.30 15.19 24.25
C GLN A 567 -29.23 14.38 25.55
N ALA A 568 -29.42 13.06 25.51
CA ALA A 568 -29.34 12.20 26.69
C ALA A 568 -27.92 12.17 27.28
N LEU A 569 -26.89 12.32 26.44
CA LEU A 569 -25.51 12.35 26.90
C LEU A 569 -25.15 13.63 27.67
N ARG A 570 -25.86 14.74 27.47
CA ARG A 570 -25.60 15.97 28.21
C ARG A 570 -25.80 15.81 29.73
N SER A 571 -26.61 14.83 30.13
CA SER A 571 -26.80 14.51 31.56
C SER A 571 -25.54 13.87 32.17
N THR A 572 -24.69 13.20 31.41
CA THR A 572 -23.44 12.58 31.90
C THR A 572 -22.43 13.64 32.34
N ALA A 573 -22.48 14.86 31.78
CA ALA A 573 -21.66 15.99 32.18
C ALA A 573 -21.89 16.45 33.65
N ARG A 574 -23.06 16.11 34.22
CA ARG A 574 -23.39 16.43 35.59
C ARG A 574 -22.70 15.52 36.61
N GLY A 575 -22.19 14.38 36.18
CA GLY A 575 -21.39 13.50 37.03
C GLY A 575 -20.01 14.11 37.29
N LYS A 576 -19.67 14.28 38.57
CA LYS A 576 -18.35 14.81 39.00
C LYS A 576 -17.40 13.63 39.22
N VAL A 577 -16.20 13.70 38.63
CA VAL A 577 -15.10 12.76 38.89
C VAL A 577 -14.30 13.19 40.14
N VAL A 578 -14.25 14.49 40.42
CA VAL A 578 -13.57 15.11 41.59
C VAL A 578 -14.55 15.94 42.39
#